data_cebe2be949645df52eb16fe741cfe7f4
#
_entry.id   cebe2be949645df52eb16fe741cfe7f4
#
_cell.length_a   1.000
_cell.length_b   1.000
_cell.length_c   1.000
_cell.angle_alpha   90.00
_cell.angle_beta   90.00
_cell.angle_gamma   90.00
#
_symmetry.space_group_name_H-M   'P 1'
#
loop_
_entity.id
_entity.type
_entity.pdbx_description
1 polymer ?
#
loop_
_entity_poly.entity_id
_entity_poly.type
_entity_poly.pdbx_seq_one_letter_code
_entity_poly.pdbx_strand_id
1 'polypeptide(L)'
;MIRLSVLLFAAAAPAAAQVAPVSFEAGKLLPLTPGQWTYAASATGSEARYGAAFSLRCDRATRTVIISRPGAAPTVLTIATDSVTRNLPVGGRLLANDPLLDAIAFSRGRFLVSEGGATLAIPTWPEAARSIEDCRS
;
A
#
# COMPACT_ATOMS: atom_id res chain seq x y z
N MET A 1 -61.88 -23.88 -7.08
CA MET A 1 -60.40 -24.01 -7.39
C MET A 1 -59.76 -22.68 -7.09
N ILE A 2 -59.08 -22.58 -5.94
CA ILE A 2 -58.41 -21.37 -5.51
C ILE A 2 -56.93 -21.50 -5.96
N ARG A 3 -56.50 -20.63 -6.88
CA ARG A 3 -55.08 -20.55 -7.28
C ARG A 3 -54.35 -19.63 -6.31
N LEU A 4 -53.51 -20.22 -5.49
CA LEU A 4 -52.61 -19.47 -4.62
C LEU A 4 -51.41 -19.02 -5.45
N SER A 5 -51.33 -17.72 -5.76
CA SER A 5 -50.16 -17.11 -6.39
C SER A 5 -49.14 -16.77 -5.29
N VAL A 6 -48.07 -17.52 -5.25
CA VAL A 6 -46.94 -17.22 -4.37
C VAL A 6 -46.09 -16.12 -5.00
N LEU A 7 -46.12 -14.93 -4.45
CA LEU A 7 -45.24 -13.82 -4.81
C LEU A 7 -43.87 -14.06 -4.12
N LEU A 8 -42.88 -14.46 -4.91
CA LEU A 8 -41.48 -14.46 -4.45
C LEU A 8 -40.96 -13.01 -4.40
N PHE A 9 -40.79 -12.49 -3.21
CA PHE A 9 -40.03 -11.27 -3.01
C PHE A 9 -38.53 -11.61 -3.04
N ALA A 10 -37.85 -11.27 -4.13
CA ALA A 10 -36.41 -11.29 -4.17
C ALA A 10 -35.88 -10.09 -3.36
N ALA A 11 -35.36 -10.35 -2.18
CA ALA A 11 -34.64 -9.34 -1.41
C ALA A 11 -33.29 -9.06 -2.08
N ALA A 12 -33.16 -7.89 -2.72
CA ALA A 12 -31.84 -7.43 -3.18
C ALA A 12 -30.98 -7.06 -1.95
N ALA A 13 -29.88 -7.77 -1.75
CA ALA A 13 -28.91 -7.41 -0.73
C ALA A 13 -28.27 -6.06 -1.12
N PRO A 14 -28.09 -5.10 -0.17
CA PRO A 14 -27.41 -3.85 -0.46
C PRO A 14 -25.95 -4.16 -0.83
N ALA A 15 -25.49 -3.65 -1.99
CA ALA A 15 -24.10 -3.72 -2.36
C ALA A 15 -23.28 -2.95 -1.31
N ALA A 16 -22.27 -3.61 -0.71
CA ALA A 16 -21.34 -2.94 0.21
C ALA A 16 -20.65 -1.79 -0.53
N ALA A 17 -20.80 -0.56 -0.06
CA ALA A 17 -20.13 0.60 -0.63
C ALA A 17 -18.64 0.44 -0.43
N GLN A 18 -17.87 0.31 -1.51
CA GLN A 18 -16.40 0.32 -1.46
C GLN A 18 -15.94 1.77 -1.26
N VAL A 19 -15.15 2.01 -0.20
CA VAL A 19 -14.54 3.32 0.03
C VAL A 19 -13.41 3.49 -0.97
N ALA A 20 -13.49 4.54 -1.81
CA ALA A 20 -12.43 4.87 -2.76
C ALA A 20 -11.15 5.27 -2.01
N PRO A 21 -9.95 4.91 -2.52
CA PRO A 21 -8.69 5.38 -1.98
C PRO A 21 -8.63 6.91 -1.99
N VAL A 22 -7.99 7.49 -0.97
CA VAL A 22 -7.77 8.93 -0.90
C VAL A 22 -6.78 9.34 -2.00
N SER A 23 -7.13 10.36 -2.79
CA SER A 23 -6.22 10.92 -3.78
C SER A 23 -5.00 11.56 -3.11
N PHE A 24 -3.87 11.64 -3.82
CA PHE A 24 -2.69 12.30 -3.28
C PHE A 24 -2.96 13.75 -2.88
N GLU A 25 -3.71 14.49 -3.70
CA GLU A 25 -4.07 15.90 -3.41
C GLU A 25 -4.88 16.04 -2.11
N ALA A 26 -5.88 15.19 -1.90
CA ALA A 26 -6.64 15.16 -0.64
C ALA A 26 -5.75 14.69 0.53
N GLY A 27 -4.87 13.75 0.29
CA GLY A 27 -3.95 13.20 1.29
C GLY A 27 -2.88 14.16 1.78
N LYS A 28 -2.59 15.24 1.03
CA LYS A 28 -1.70 16.31 1.50
C LYS A 28 -2.19 17.00 2.78
N LEU A 29 -3.49 16.98 3.00
CA LEU A 29 -4.13 17.61 4.15
C LEU A 29 -4.24 16.68 5.36
N LEU A 30 -3.96 15.38 5.20
CA LEU A 30 -3.96 14.43 6.29
C LEU A 30 -2.76 14.67 7.21
N PRO A 31 -2.91 14.50 8.54
CA PRO A 31 -1.76 14.45 9.42
C PRO A 31 -0.87 13.26 9.04
N LEU A 32 0.43 13.41 9.19
CA LEU A 32 1.35 12.29 9.00
C LEU A 32 1.02 11.18 9.99
N THR A 33 1.03 9.94 9.52
CA THR A 33 0.92 8.76 10.38
C THR A 33 2.05 8.79 11.40
N PRO A 34 1.80 8.59 12.71
CA PRO A 34 2.86 8.56 13.72
C PRO A 34 3.85 7.44 13.45
N GLY A 35 5.14 7.73 13.63
CA GLY A 35 6.20 6.75 13.46
C GLY A 35 7.53 7.40 13.09
N GLN A 36 8.53 6.56 12.94
CA GLN A 36 9.86 6.94 12.46
C GLN A 36 10.38 5.88 11.52
N TRP A 37 11.12 6.30 10.51
CA TRP A 37 11.85 5.40 9.64
C TRP A 37 13.04 4.76 10.36
N THR A 38 13.22 3.48 10.12
CA THR A 38 14.41 2.72 10.46
C THR A 38 14.89 1.95 9.26
N TYR A 39 16.18 1.67 9.20
CA TYR A 39 16.79 0.87 8.16
C TYR A 39 17.68 -0.20 8.79
N ALA A 40 17.56 -1.43 8.30
CA ALA A 40 18.43 -2.54 8.73
C ALA A 40 18.86 -3.36 7.52
N ALA A 41 20.16 -3.58 7.38
CA ALA A 41 20.72 -4.50 6.40
C ALA A 41 20.86 -5.90 6.99
N SER A 42 20.74 -6.91 6.12
CA SER A 42 20.96 -8.31 6.46
C SER A 42 21.78 -8.99 5.35
N ALA A 43 22.15 -10.26 5.58
CA ALA A 43 22.85 -11.04 4.56
C ALA A 43 22.04 -11.26 3.28
N THR A 44 20.71 -11.24 3.36
CA THR A 44 19.78 -11.52 2.26
C THR A 44 19.18 -10.28 1.63
N GLY A 45 19.36 -9.11 2.23
CA GLY A 45 18.78 -7.87 1.72
C GLY A 45 18.80 -6.75 2.74
N SER A 46 17.73 -5.97 2.76
CA SER A 46 17.54 -4.89 3.72
C SER A 46 16.05 -4.62 3.94
N GLU A 47 15.74 -3.89 5.00
CA GLU A 47 14.39 -3.50 5.32
C GLU A 47 14.35 -2.06 5.81
N ALA A 48 13.47 -1.26 5.22
CA ALA A 48 13.09 0.05 5.72
C ALA A 48 11.70 -0.07 6.34
N ARG A 49 11.56 0.35 7.59
CA ARG A 49 10.29 0.35 8.32
C ARG A 49 9.90 1.74 8.76
N TYR A 50 8.63 2.04 8.62
CA TYR A 50 8.03 3.22 9.24
C TYR A 50 7.22 2.78 10.47
N GLY A 51 7.86 2.74 11.61
CA GLY A 51 7.27 2.21 12.85
C GLY A 51 6.71 0.79 12.64
N ALA A 52 5.52 0.55 13.16
CA ALA A 52 4.77 -0.69 12.93
C ALA A 52 3.75 -0.58 11.77
N ALA A 53 3.73 0.55 11.06
CA ALA A 53 2.66 0.86 10.11
C ALA A 53 2.95 0.41 8.68
N PHE A 54 4.22 0.42 8.27
CA PHE A 54 4.61 0.18 6.88
C PHE A 54 6.03 -0.37 6.78
N SER A 55 6.28 -1.24 5.81
CA SER A 55 7.62 -1.73 5.52
C SER A 55 7.89 -1.92 4.02
N LEU A 56 9.14 -1.70 3.65
CA LEU A 56 9.75 -2.00 2.36
C LEU A 56 10.92 -2.95 2.62
N ARG A 57 10.84 -4.16 2.10
CA ARG A 57 11.90 -5.17 2.27
C ARG A 57 12.49 -5.56 0.93
N CYS A 58 13.80 -5.41 0.80
CA CYS A 58 14.57 -5.91 -0.34
C CYS A 58 14.92 -7.37 -0.13
N ASP A 59 14.60 -8.21 -1.10
CA ASP A 59 15.09 -9.56 -1.27
C ASP A 59 16.07 -9.57 -2.45
N ARG A 60 17.38 -9.64 -2.13
CA ARG A 60 18.43 -9.60 -3.17
C ARG A 60 18.45 -10.84 -4.04
N ALA A 61 18.11 -12.01 -3.50
CA ALA A 61 18.15 -13.25 -4.25
C ALA A 61 17.19 -13.21 -5.46
N THR A 62 16.02 -12.62 -5.26
CA THR A 62 14.98 -12.49 -6.30
C THR A 62 14.96 -11.12 -6.96
N ARG A 63 15.74 -10.15 -6.47
CA ARG A 63 15.71 -8.74 -6.87
C ARG A 63 14.28 -8.18 -6.86
N THR A 64 13.61 -8.39 -5.75
CA THR A 64 12.26 -7.90 -5.53
C THR A 64 12.17 -7.10 -4.25
N VAL A 65 11.25 -6.14 -4.26
CA VAL A 65 10.88 -5.34 -3.08
C VAL A 65 9.47 -5.74 -2.66
N ILE A 66 9.31 -6.06 -1.39
CA ILE A 66 8.03 -6.44 -0.82
C ILE A 66 7.54 -5.27 0.04
N ILE A 67 6.39 -4.74 -0.34
CA ILE A 67 5.71 -3.67 0.39
C ILE A 67 4.62 -4.28 1.25
N SER A 68 4.58 -3.95 2.53
CA SER A 68 3.58 -4.50 3.44
C SER A 68 3.14 -3.50 4.51
N ARG A 69 1.94 -3.73 5.01
CA ARG A 69 1.42 -3.16 6.26
C ARG A 69 1.43 -4.24 7.32
N PRO A 70 2.39 -4.26 8.24
CA PRO A 70 2.46 -5.28 9.30
C PRO A 70 1.18 -5.31 10.12
N GLY A 71 0.66 -6.51 10.40
CA GLY A 71 -0.55 -6.71 11.20
C GLY A 71 -1.87 -6.48 10.48
N ALA A 72 -1.86 -6.04 9.23
CA ALA A 72 -3.07 -5.91 8.42
C ALA A 72 -3.48 -7.27 7.81
N ALA A 73 -4.79 -7.46 7.61
CA ALA A 73 -5.29 -8.59 6.83
C ALA A 73 -4.75 -8.50 5.39
N PRO A 74 -4.55 -9.63 4.68
CA PRO A 74 -4.08 -9.61 3.30
C PRO A 74 -5.15 -9.01 2.39
N THR A 75 -5.03 -7.73 2.09
CA THR A 75 -5.88 -6.97 1.18
C THR A 75 -5.03 -6.26 0.14
N VAL A 76 -5.67 -5.76 -0.91
CA VAL A 76 -4.99 -4.96 -1.92
C VAL A 76 -4.64 -3.61 -1.33
N LEU A 77 -3.35 -3.26 -1.35
CA LEU A 77 -2.87 -1.93 -1.00
C LEU A 77 -2.87 -1.04 -2.24
N THR A 78 -3.31 0.21 -2.07
CA THR A 78 -3.16 1.26 -3.07
C THR A 78 -2.09 2.23 -2.61
N ILE A 79 -1.11 2.48 -3.46
CA ILE A 79 -0.06 3.49 -3.23
C ILE A 79 -0.39 4.71 -4.08
N ALA A 80 -0.45 5.88 -3.44
CA ALA A 80 -0.60 7.16 -4.12
C ALA A 80 0.61 8.04 -3.84
N THR A 81 1.27 8.48 -4.91
CA THR A 81 2.39 9.42 -4.89
C THR A 81 1.99 10.69 -5.61
N ASP A 82 2.85 11.70 -5.62
CA ASP A 82 2.61 12.92 -6.37
C ASP A 82 2.57 12.71 -7.90
N SER A 83 3.06 11.58 -8.40
CA SER A 83 3.14 11.30 -9.83
C SER A 83 2.25 10.15 -10.30
N VAL A 84 1.92 9.18 -9.44
CA VAL A 84 1.16 7.99 -9.83
C VAL A 84 0.38 7.42 -8.65
N THR A 85 -0.79 6.84 -8.95
CA THR A 85 -1.56 6.02 -8.02
C THR A 85 -1.72 4.63 -8.61
N ARG A 86 -1.38 3.60 -7.86
CA ARG A 86 -1.40 2.23 -8.34
C ARG A 86 -1.72 1.23 -7.22
N ASN A 87 -2.47 0.20 -7.57
CA ASN A 87 -2.69 -0.94 -6.69
C ASN A 87 -1.47 -1.86 -6.73
N LEU A 88 -1.08 -2.37 -5.57
CA LEU A 88 -0.06 -3.41 -5.48
C LEU A 88 -0.66 -4.78 -5.83
N PRO A 89 0.14 -5.69 -6.41
CA PRO A 89 -0.27 -7.08 -6.52
C PRO A 89 -0.47 -7.71 -5.14
N VAL A 90 -1.23 -8.78 -5.05
CA VAL A 90 -1.39 -9.57 -3.82
C VAL A 90 0.00 -10.01 -3.32
N GLY A 91 0.26 -9.79 -2.03
CA GLY A 91 1.57 -10.04 -1.43
C GLY A 91 2.56 -8.86 -1.52
N GLY A 92 2.24 -7.80 -2.28
CA GLY A 92 3.01 -6.56 -2.33
C GLY A 92 4.40 -6.68 -2.96
N ARG A 93 4.66 -7.71 -3.75
CA ARG A 93 5.97 -7.98 -4.36
C ARG A 93 6.09 -7.28 -5.70
N LEU A 94 7.13 -6.46 -5.86
CA LEU A 94 7.47 -5.75 -7.08
C LEU A 94 8.90 -6.09 -7.51
N LEU A 95 9.15 -6.10 -8.82
CA LEU A 95 10.52 -6.14 -9.32
C LEU A 95 11.29 -4.89 -8.86
N ALA A 96 12.59 -5.03 -8.60
CA ALA A 96 13.41 -3.93 -8.09
C ALA A 96 13.46 -2.70 -9.03
N ASN A 97 13.23 -2.91 -10.32
CA ASN A 97 13.17 -1.84 -11.33
C ASN A 97 11.75 -1.33 -11.62
N ASP A 98 10.75 -1.73 -10.84
CA ASP A 98 9.38 -1.24 -11.03
C ASP A 98 9.33 0.28 -10.84
N PRO A 99 8.74 1.03 -11.79
CA PRO A 99 8.64 2.49 -11.70
C PRO A 99 7.89 3.02 -10.49
N LEU A 100 7.00 2.22 -9.88
CA LEU A 100 6.31 2.61 -8.66
C LEU A 100 7.29 2.84 -7.50
N LEU A 101 8.39 2.10 -7.46
CA LEU A 101 9.41 2.26 -6.41
C LEU A 101 10.10 3.62 -6.52
N ASP A 102 10.38 4.09 -7.75
CA ASP A 102 10.90 5.45 -7.96
C ASP A 102 9.86 6.51 -7.56
N ALA A 103 8.61 6.29 -7.91
CA ALA A 103 7.53 7.19 -7.53
C ALA A 103 7.40 7.32 -6.01
N ILE A 104 7.57 6.24 -5.26
CA ILE A 104 7.59 6.25 -3.79
C ILE A 104 8.81 7.03 -3.29
N ALA A 105 10.01 6.69 -3.78
CA ALA A 105 11.26 7.29 -3.32
C ALA A 105 11.34 8.80 -3.58
N PHE A 106 10.75 9.28 -4.67
CA PHE A 106 10.79 10.68 -5.10
C PHE A 106 9.49 11.46 -4.87
N SER A 107 8.49 10.87 -4.23
CA SER A 107 7.25 11.56 -3.92
C SER A 107 7.50 12.78 -3.04
N ARG A 108 6.84 13.89 -3.33
CA ARG A 108 7.05 15.15 -2.63
C ARG A 108 6.47 15.14 -1.23
N GLY A 109 7.34 15.09 -0.25
CA GLY A 109 7.03 15.18 1.18
C GLY A 109 6.41 13.91 1.76
N ARG A 110 5.55 13.22 1.04
CA ARG A 110 4.86 12.02 1.49
C ARG A 110 4.40 11.15 0.34
N PHE A 111 4.02 9.93 0.67
CA PHE A 111 3.16 9.08 -0.14
C PHE A 111 2.05 8.50 0.72
N LEU A 112 0.98 8.03 0.09
CA LEU A 112 -0.19 7.48 0.78
C LEU A 112 -0.27 5.99 0.56
N VAL A 113 -0.69 5.28 1.59
CA VAL A 113 -0.96 3.84 1.55
C VAL A 113 -2.39 3.63 2.01
N SER A 114 -3.25 3.17 1.13
CA SER A 114 -4.66 2.93 1.42
C SER A 114 -4.97 1.45 1.45
N GLU A 115 -5.76 1.05 2.43
CA GLU A 115 -6.25 -0.29 2.61
C GLU A 115 -7.67 -0.24 3.16
N GLY A 116 -8.67 -0.68 2.38
CA GLY A 116 -10.03 -0.89 2.85
C GLY A 116 -10.69 0.27 3.62
N GLY A 117 -10.36 1.52 3.32
CA GLY A 117 -10.88 2.71 3.99
C GLY A 117 -9.92 3.37 4.99
N ALA A 118 -8.86 2.69 5.41
CA ALA A 118 -7.78 3.28 6.19
C ALA A 118 -6.69 3.83 5.26
N THR A 119 -6.23 5.07 5.51
CA THR A 119 -5.15 5.69 4.73
C THR A 119 -4.03 6.13 5.66
N LEU A 120 -2.82 5.70 5.33
CA LEU A 120 -1.59 6.15 5.95
C LEU A 120 -0.97 7.27 5.13
N ALA A 121 -0.48 8.30 5.79
CA ALA A 121 0.36 9.34 5.20
C ALA A 121 1.78 9.16 5.70
N ILE A 122 2.64 8.62 4.85
CA ILE A 122 4.02 8.25 5.20
C ILE A 122 4.98 9.30 4.65
N PRO A 123 5.85 9.91 5.47
CA PRO A 123 6.83 10.87 4.98
C PRO A 123 7.87 10.19 4.09
N THR A 124 8.24 10.85 3.01
CA THR A 124 9.27 10.40 2.07
C THR A 124 10.65 10.72 2.65
N TRP A 125 11.33 9.74 3.21
CA TRP A 125 12.67 9.85 3.79
C TRP A 125 13.65 8.88 3.12
N PRO A 126 14.97 9.08 3.28
CA PRO A 126 15.98 8.31 2.54
C PRO A 126 16.01 6.81 2.80
N GLU A 127 15.51 6.34 3.94
CA GLU A 127 15.57 4.93 4.33
C GLU A 127 14.83 4.02 3.32
N ALA A 128 13.67 4.45 2.84
CA ALA A 128 12.92 3.71 1.81
C ALA A 128 13.72 3.61 0.51
N ALA A 129 14.27 4.74 0.06
CA ALA A 129 15.11 4.79 -1.14
C ALA A 129 16.33 3.88 -1.02
N ARG A 130 16.95 3.84 0.16
CA ARG A 130 18.11 3.00 0.42
C ARG A 130 17.80 1.50 0.24
N SER A 131 16.71 1.02 0.79
CA SER A 131 16.29 -0.38 0.60
C SER A 131 15.98 -0.71 -0.87
N ILE A 132 15.38 0.23 -1.60
CA ILE A 132 15.13 0.06 -3.02
C ILE A 132 16.44 -0.05 -3.81
N GLU A 133 17.41 0.83 -3.55
CA GLU A 133 18.72 0.82 -4.21
C GLU A 133 19.52 -0.45 -3.89
N ASP A 134 19.43 -0.96 -2.66
CA ASP A 134 20.06 -2.23 -2.29
C ASP A 134 19.59 -3.40 -3.16
N CYS A 135 18.35 -3.38 -3.61
CA CYS A 135 17.79 -4.39 -4.51
C CYS A 135 18.21 -4.24 -5.97
N ARG A 136 18.76 -3.09 -6.33
CA ARG A 136 19.21 -2.78 -7.69
C ARG A 136 20.71 -3.01 -7.89
N SER A 137 21.42 -3.13 -6.80
CA SER A 137 22.87 -3.31 -6.78
C SER A 137 23.29 -4.72 -7.20
#